data_13e43186aa14e71324a8a186b1590e62
#
_entry.id   13e43186aa14e71324a8a186b1590e62
#
_cell.length_a   1.000
_cell.length_b   1.000
_cell.length_c   1.000
_cell.angle_alpha   90.00
_cell.angle_beta   90.00
_cell.angle_gamma   90.00
#
_symmetry.space_group_name_H-M   'P 1'
#
loop_
_entity.id
_entity.type
_entity.pdbx_description
1 polymer ?
#
loop_
_entity_poly.entity_id
_entity_poly.type
_entity_poly.pdbx_seq_one_letter_code
_entity_poly.pdbx_strand_id
1 'polypeptide(L)'
;MKIRKEKNFISCFDEKRGTYFRSGIIENGVDTGVDPFMSSFPELLDIGIMGHCSHGRSGLCMASGVECYQDGLHSNLPNMTLENFKKIAEQCKGKTYQFALGGCGDPDQHEQFENILKICREYQIVPNFTTSGLGMTEAIAKLCKRYCGAVAVSWYGSEYTMRAIEILIAAGVKTNIHYVLHKKSIKEAMRRMKERAFPAGINALIFLLHKPVGLGTREKMIRVDNGEYMEFIKYISEEKLDYKIGFDSCTVPALINHPGNIDMDSLDTCEGARWSAYITPDMKMLPCSFDNQDQRWAVDLNNCTIQDAWNSTEFEQFRRHFETSCPGCEKRTFCMGGCPIRPEIVLCKDKQTVEKDTNILIIKDIYGKKLVVIPHVIFKGKRSISWKEVEKYLIKYVNKIFEVAETEDFIYIDKMFTDEYTGSVYTKKLKGALPKVKANMSQGIPEMIEIATEKRWKEDFENKHKKKAGRGWYRYNTRFALPVMNEKGDISDYNVYQAVLVVRYAMDGKLYLYDIQNIKKETRYPLWTEKSNGQKPVSFNSV
;
A
#
# COMPACT_ATOMS: atom_id res chain seq x y z
N MET A 1 -11.14 14.55 -29.95
CA MET A 1 -11.50 14.73 -28.54
C MET A 1 -12.81 14.02 -28.29
N LYS A 2 -12.87 13.16 -27.25
CA LYS A 2 -14.09 12.46 -26.81
C LYS A 2 -14.61 13.19 -25.59
N ILE A 3 -15.91 13.43 -25.51
CA ILE A 3 -16.56 14.15 -24.41
C ILE A 3 -17.64 13.26 -23.85
N ARG A 4 -17.66 13.14 -22.52
CA ARG A 4 -18.68 12.43 -21.77
C ARG A 4 -19.36 13.40 -20.80
N LYS A 5 -20.68 13.43 -20.85
CA LYS A 5 -21.49 14.22 -19.93
C LYS A 5 -22.03 13.31 -18.83
N GLU A 6 -21.65 13.58 -17.62
CA GLU A 6 -22.21 13.00 -16.41
C GLU A 6 -23.37 13.85 -15.88
N LYS A 7 -24.01 13.38 -14.81
CA LYS A 7 -25.16 14.10 -14.23
C LYS A 7 -24.81 15.54 -13.83
N ASN A 8 -23.61 15.77 -13.30
CA ASN A 8 -23.20 17.06 -12.74
C ASN A 8 -21.75 17.45 -13.03
N PHE A 9 -21.10 16.80 -14.00
CA PHE A 9 -19.78 17.20 -14.50
C PHE A 9 -19.56 16.70 -15.94
N ILE A 10 -18.47 17.15 -16.55
CA ILE A 10 -18.07 16.76 -17.92
C ILE A 10 -16.65 16.25 -17.85
N SER A 11 -16.37 15.10 -18.49
CA SER A 11 -15.02 14.61 -18.72
C SER A 11 -14.67 14.60 -20.20
N CYS A 12 -13.40 14.78 -20.51
CA CYS A 12 -12.88 14.88 -21.86
C CYS A 12 -11.58 14.09 -22.00
N PHE A 13 -11.45 13.40 -23.13
CA PHE A 13 -10.22 12.70 -23.49
C PHE A 13 -9.78 13.05 -24.90
N ASP A 14 -8.57 13.58 -25.02
CA ASP A 14 -7.89 13.82 -26.31
C ASP A 14 -6.88 12.72 -26.58
N GLU A 15 -7.26 11.77 -27.41
CA GLU A 15 -6.41 10.64 -27.78
C GLU A 15 -5.08 11.06 -28.43
N LYS A 16 -5.10 12.12 -29.29
CA LYS A 16 -3.90 12.55 -30.00
C LYS A 16 -2.84 13.10 -29.05
N ARG A 17 -3.27 13.90 -28.06
CA ARG A 17 -2.39 14.46 -27.04
C ARG A 17 -2.15 13.47 -25.88
N GLY A 18 -3.05 12.51 -25.66
CA GLY A 18 -3.08 11.65 -24.49
C GLY A 18 -3.43 12.42 -23.22
N THR A 19 -4.29 13.45 -23.36
CA THR A 19 -4.69 14.32 -22.26
C THR A 19 -6.12 13.99 -21.85
N TYR A 20 -6.31 13.81 -20.55
CA TYR A 20 -7.59 13.64 -19.90
C TYR A 20 -7.82 14.83 -18.95
N PHE A 21 -9.03 15.35 -18.91
CA PHE A 21 -9.45 16.35 -17.93
C PHE A 21 -10.95 16.22 -17.66
N ARG A 22 -11.37 16.70 -16.50
CA ARG A 22 -12.77 16.82 -16.12
C ARG A 22 -13.03 18.18 -15.48
N SER A 23 -14.27 18.65 -15.59
CA SER A 23 -14.74 19.82 -14.85
C SER A 23 -14.94 19.46 -13.38
N GLY A 24 -15.00 20.43 -12.51
CA GLY A 24 -15.60 20.29 -11.20
C GLY A 24 -17.10 19.98 -11.29
N ILE A 25 -17.74 19.83 -10.14
CA ILE A 25 -19.19 19.67 -10.04
C ILE A 25 -19.86 20.93 -10.60
N ILE A 26 -20.82 20.74 -11.52
CA ILE A 26 -21.58 21.82 -12.12
C ILE A 26 -22.91 21.98 -11.38
N GLU A 27 -23.11 23.14 -10.76
CA GLU A 27 -24.34 23.54 -10.08
C GLU A 27 -24.91 24.79 -10.77
N ASN A 28 -26.20 24.74 -11.16
CA ASN A 28 -26.86 25.85 -11.84
C ASN A 28 -26.12 26.37 -13.11
N GLY A 29 -25.41 25.46 -13.81
CA GLY A 29 -24.63 25.77 -15.01
C GLY A 29 -23.24 26.37 -14.74
N VAL A 30 -22.81 26.47 -13.49
CA VAL A 30 -21.48 26.98 -13.07
C VAL A 30 -20.64 25.86 -12.52
N ASP A 31 -19.37 25.80 -12.95
CA ASP A 31 -18.37 24.89 -12.38
C ASP A 31 -17.97 25.41 -10.97
N THR A 32 -18.17 24.58 -9.96
CA THR A 32 -17.89 24.94 -8.57
C THR A 32 -16.40 24.79 -8.21
N GLY A 33 -15.60 24.20 -9.07
CA GLY A 33 -14.20 23.83 -8.76
C GLY A 33 -14.05 22.66 -7.79
N VAL A 34 -15.15 22.03 -7.36
CA VAL A 34 -15.13 20.86 -6.49
C VAL A 34 -15.03 19.60 -7.33
N ASP A 35 -13.98 18.82 -7.13
CA ASP A 35 -13.76 17.57 -7.87
C ASP A 35 -14.90 16.56 -7.63
N PRO A 36 -15.47 15.96 -8.69
CA PRO A 36 -16.45 14.88 -8.55
C PRO A 36 -15.81 13.67 -7.87
N PHE A 37 -16.57 12.98 -7.03
CA PHE A 37 -16.03 11.82 -6.28
C PHE A 37 -15.78 10.62 -7.20
N MET A 38 -16.70 10.33 -8.11
CA MET A 38 -16.62 9.18 -9.03
C MET A 38 -17.44 9.39 -10.30
N SER A 39 -17.14 8.63 -11.33
CA SER A 39 -17.98 8.53 -12.54
C SER A 39 -19.09 7.50 -12.39
N SER A 40 -20.13 7.60 -13.23
CA SER A 40 -21.24 6.64 -13.26
C SER A 40 -20.85 5.27 -13.84
N PHE A 41 -19.71 5.19 -14.53
CA PHE A 41 -19.14 3.98 -15.15
C PHE A 41 -17.62 4.15 -15.29
N PRO A 42 -16.80 3.08 -15.23
CA PRO A 42 -15.34 3.23 -15.34
C PRO A 42 -14.93 3.92 -16.64
N GLU A 43 -14.12 4.97 -16.53
CA GLU A 43 -13.59 5.71 -17.68
C GLU A 43 -12.31 5.07 -18.24
N LEU A 44 -11.60 4.33 -17.40
CA LEU A 44 -10.47 3.48 -17.75
C LEU A 44 -10.69 2.09 -17.15
N LEU A 45 -10.41 1.04 -17.92
CA LEU A 45 -10.35 -0.32 -17.42
C LEU A 45 -8.95 -0.89 -17.64
N ASP A 46 -8.37 -1.36 -16.55
CA ASP A 46 -7.24 -2.28 -16.55
C ASP A 46 -7.76 -3.68 -16.88
N ILE A 47 -7.30 -4.31 -17.95
CA ILE A 47 -7.79 -5.63 -18.35
C ILE A 47 -6.64 -6.63 -18.39
N GLY A 48 -6.69 -7.59 -17.49
CA GLY A 48 -5.79 -8.74 -17.46
C GLY A 48 -6.10 -9.71 -18.59
N ILE A 49 -5.59 -9.44 -19.79
CA ILE A 49 -5.73 -10.40 -20.90
C ILE A 49 -4.80 -11.60 -20.75
N MET A 50 -3.69 -11.45 -20.02
CA MET A 50 -2.70 -12.49 -19.79
C MET A 50 -2.94 -13.18 -18.45
N GLY A 51 -3.09 -14.51 -18.46
CA GLY A 51 -3.26 -15.33 -17.26
C GLY A 51 -1.97 -15.98 -16.76
N HIS A 52 -0.90 -15.96 -17.57
CA HIS A 52 0.41 -16.50 -17.24
C HIS A 52 1.53 -15.70 -17.90
N CYS A 53 2.75 -15.82 -17.40
CA CYS A 53 3.90 -15.06 -17.86
C CYS A 53 5.05 -15.97 -18.33
N SER A 54 5.34 -15.98 -19.63
CA SER A 54 6.52 -16.68 -20.17
C SER A 54 7.82 -16.02 -19.72
N HIS A 55 7.87 -14.70 -19.62
CA HIS A 55 9.01 -13.95 -19.11
C HIS A 55 9.29 -14.27 -17.64
N GLY A 56 8.24 -14.31 -16.78
CA GLY A 56 8.37 -14.73 -15.38
C GLY A 56 8.90 -16.14 -15.23
N ARG A 57 8.39 -17.09 -16.03
CA ARG A 57 8.84 -18.49 -16.03
C ARG A 57 10.27 -18.67 -16.53
N SER A 58 10.76 -17.81 -17.42
CA SER A 58 12.16 -17.83 -17.87
C SER A 58 13.15 -17.37 -16.80
N GLY A 59 12.68 -16.69 -15.75
CA GLY A 59 13.52 -16.12 -14.69
C GLY A 59 14.28 -14.85 -15.07
N LEU A 60 14.18 -14.37 -16.31
CA LEU A 60 14.94 -13.19 -16.80
C LEU A 60 14.59 -11.91 -16.04
N CYS A 61 13.30 -11.70 -15.72
CA CYS A 61 12.90 -10.53 -14.93
C CYS A 61 13.45 -10.59 -13.51
N MET A 62 13.44 -11.76 -12.87
CA MET A 62 14.02 -11.95 -11.54
C MET A 62 15.54 -11.74 -11.54
N ALA A 63 16.24 -12.21 -12.58
CA ALA A 63 17.68 -11.96 -12.76
C ALA A 63 17.99 -10.45 -12.85
N SER A 64 17.03 -9.64 -13.33
CA SER A 64 17.11 -8.17 -13.34
C SER A 64 16.63 -7.52 -12.02
N GLY A 65 16.39 -8.31 -10.96
CA GLY A 65 15.96 -7.82 -9.64
C GLY A 65 14.51 -7.39 -9.55
N VAL A 66 13.68 -7.75 -10.54
CA VAL A 66 12.25 -7.41 -10.58
C VAL A 66 11.47 -8.29 -9.61
N GLU A 67 10.61 -7.65 -8.80
CA GLU A 67 9.63 -8.30 -7.93
C GLU A 67 8.23 -8.09 -8.52
N CYS A 68 7.70 -9.14 -9.16
CA CYS A 68 6.44 -9.06 -9.89
C CYS A 68 5.23 -9.02 -8.96
N TYR A 69 4.43 -7.96 -9.02
CA TYR A 69 3.22 -7.81 -8.21
C TYR A 69 2.08 -8.76 -8.63
N GLN A 70 2.12 -9.26 -9.86
CA GLN A 70 1.15 -10.24 -10.40
C GLN A 70 1.56 -11.70 -10.16
N ASP A 71 2.70 -11.94 -9.48
CA ASP A 71 3.25 -13.28 -9.27
C ASP A 71 3.43 -14.09 -10.58
N GLY A 72 4.08 -13.46 -11.56
CA GLY A 72 4.30 -14.06 -12.87
C GLY A 72 5.12 -15.36 -12.88
N LEU A 73 5.75 -15.69 -11.76
CA LEU A 73 6.47 -16.95 -11.58
C LEU A 73 5.53 -18.14 -11.39
N HIS A 74 4.47 -17.95 -10.58
CA HIS A 74 3.59 -19.06 -10.17
C HIS A 74 2.23 -19.04 -10.87
N SER A 75 1.79 -17.91 -11.42
CA SER A 75 0.49 -17.81 -12.07
C SER A 75 0.42 -18.71 -13.33
N ASN A 76 -0.69 -19.41 -13.47
CA ASN A 76 -0.93 -20.37 -14.54
C ASN A 76 -2.39 -20.39 -15.01
N LEU A 77 -3.05 -19.27 -14.98
CA LEU A 77 -4.41 -19.15 -15.53
C LEU A 77 -4.35 -19.14 -17.06
N PRO A 78 -5.43 -19.56 -17.74
CA PRO A 78 -5.61 -19.31 -19.17
C PRO A 78 -5.61 -17.80 -19.46
N ASN A 79 -5.16 -17.44 -20.65
CA ASN A 79 -5.36 -16.09 -21.17
C ASN A 79 -6.85 -15.82 -21.39
N MET A 80 -7.26 -14.55 -21.33
CA MET A 80 -8.63 -14.15 -21.59
C MET A 80 -9.03 -14.52 -23.02
N THR A 81 -10.17 -15.18 -23.19
CA THR A 81 -10.67 -15.52 -24.52
C THR A 81 -11.12 -14.26 -25.27
N LEU A 82 -11.02 -14.28 -26.62
CA LEU A 82 -11.48 -13.17 -27.45
C LEU A 82 -12.98 -12.88 -27.25
N GLU A 83 -13.78 -13.92 -26.99
CA GLU A 83 -15.21 -13.80 -26.71
C GLU A 83 -15.47 -12.99 -25.43
N ASN A 84 -14.77 -13.31 -24.33
CA ASN A 84 -14.88 -12.59 -23.07
C ASN A 84 -14.40 -11.15 -23.21
N PHE A 85 -13.29 -10.93 -23.93
CA PHE A 85 -12.80 -9.58 -24.21
C PHE A 85 -13.82 -8.75 -24.99
N LYS A 86 -14.46 -9.35 -26.00
CA LYS A 86 -15.51 -8.69 -26.78
C LYS A 86 -16.72 -8.33 -25.93
N LYS A 87 -17.18 -9.23 -25.05
CA LYS A 87 -18.27 -8.94 -24.10
C LYS A 87 -17.97 -7.74 -23.19
N ILE A 88 -16.71 -7.58 -22.77
CA ILE A 88 -16.26 -6.40 -21.99
C ILE A 88 -16.33 -5.15 -22.87
N ALA A 89 -15.74 -5.20 -24.07
CA ALA A 89 -15.67 -4.04 -24.98
C ALA A 89 -17.07 -3.54 -25.39
N GLU A 90 -18.02 -4.44 -25.63
CA GLU A 90 -19.41 -4.13 -25.94
C GLU A 90 -20.08 -3.30 -24.84
N GLN A 91 -19.90 -3.68 -23.57
CA GLN A 91 -20.46 -2.96 -22.43
C GLN A 91 -19.83 -1.59 -22.21
N CYS A 92 -18.59 -1.40 -22.67
CA CYS A 92 -17.80 -0.17 -22.50
C CYS A 92 -18.00 0.85 -23.62
N LYS A 93 -18.65 0.47 -24.74
CA LYS A 93 -18.85 1.35 -25.89
C LYS A 93 -19.51 2.68 -25.50
N GLY A 94 -18.84 3.80 -25.81
CA GLY A 94 -19.31 5.15 -25.50
C GLY A 94 -19.22 5.56 -24.03
N LYS A 95 -18.75 4.67 -23.15
CA LYS A 95 -18.64 4.91 -21.70
C LYS A 95 -17.19 4.94 -21.22
N THR A 96 -16.32 4.10 -21.75
CA THR A 96 -14.92 3.98 -21.36
C THR A 96 -14.03 4.59 -22.44
N TYR A 97 -13.04 5.38 -22.06
CA TYR A 97 -12.10 6.01 -23.00
C TYR A 97 -10.97 5.08 -23.39
N GLN A 98 -10.43 4.35 -22.44
CA GLN A 98 -9.18 3.62 -22.57
C GLN A 98 -9.25 2.24 -21.92
N PHE A 99 -8.57 1.28 -22.54
CA PHE A 99 -8.18 0.03 -21.91
C PHE A 99 -6.67 0.03 -21.69
N ALA A 100 -6.24 -0.28 -20.47
CA ALA A 100 -4.87 -0.62 -20.16
C ALA A 100 -4.77 -2.15 -20.14
N LEU A 101 -4.22 -2.73 -21.20
CA LEU A 101 -4.06 -4.18 -21.32
C LEU A 101 -2.87 -4.65 -20.48
N GLY A 102 -3.08 -5.72 -19.72
CA GLY A 102 -2.08 -6.25 -18.79
C GLY A 102 -2.40 -7.68 -18.38
N GLY A 103 -2.28 -7.93 -17.07
CA GLY A 103 -2.44 -9.23 -16.45
C GLY A 103 -1.12 -9.81 -15.99
N CYS A 104 -1.05 -11.13 -15.92
CA CYS A 104 0.14 -11.83 -15.51
C CYS A 104 1.03 -12.18 -16.73
N GLY A 105 1.56 -11.16 -17.41
CA GLY A 105 2.42 -11.35 -18.59
C GLY A 105 2.38 -10.16 -19.54
N ASP A 106 3.16 -10.24 -20.59
CA ASP A 106 3.25 -9.19 -21.61
C ASP A 106 2.07 -9.33 -22.61
N PRO A 107 1.20 -8.32 -22.75
CA PRO A 107 0.02 -8.37 -23.62
C PRO A 107 0.33 -8.62 -25.10
N ASP A 108 1.49 -8.16 -25.57
CA ASP A 108 1.96 -8.37 -26.95
C ASP A 108 2.34 -9.83 -27.26
N GLN A 109 2.35 -10.69 -26.23
CA GLN A 109 2.53 -12.14 -26.38
C GLN A 109 1.21 -12.93 -26.37
N HIS A 110 0.07 -12.23 -26.28
CA HIS A 110 -1.24 -12.89 -26.35
C HIS A 110 -1.48 -13.43 -27.78
N GLU A 111 -1.95 -14.66 -27.90
CA GLU A 111 -2.20 -15.35 -29.18
C GLU A 111 -3.18 -14.63 -30.10
N GLN A 112 -4.06 -13.79 -29.54
CA GLN A 112 -5.05 -12.99 -30.26
C GLN A 112 -4.78 -11.48 -30.18
N PHE A 113 -3.52 -11.06 -29.92
CA PHE A 113 -3.20 -9.66 -29.62
C PHE A 113 -3.73 -8.66 -30.67
N GLU A 114 -3.49 -8.94 -31.96
CA GLU A 114 -3.99 -8.06 -33.05
C GLU A 114 -5.52 -7.96 -33.05
N ASN A 115 -6.23 -9.07 -32.83
CA ASN A 115 -7.70 -9.06 -32.80
C ASN A 115 -8.23 -8.29 -31.59
N ILE A 116 -7.58 -8.38 -30.42
CA ILE A 116 -7.89 -7.59 -29.23
C ILE A 116 -7.77 -6.09 -29.55
N LEU A 117 -6.67 -5.66 -30.18
CA LEU A 117 -6.47 -4.27 -30.56
C LEU A 117 -7.53 -3.78 -31.55
N LYS A 118 -7.91 -4.61 -32.53
CA LYS A 118 -8.99 -4.31 -33.49
C LYS A 118 -10.33 -4.12 -32.80
N ILE A 119 -10.69 -5.02 -31.88
CA ILE A 119 -11.94 -4.91 -31.09
C ILE A 119 -11.95 -3.61 -30.29
N CYS A 120 -10.87 -3.22 -29.62
CA CYS A 120 -10.82 -1.93 -28.93
C CYS A 120 -11.24 -0.78 -29.85
N ARG A 121 -10.69 -0.73 -31.06
CA ARG A 121 -10.98 0.35 -32.03
C ARG A 121 -12.37 0.27 -32.62
N GLU A 122 -12.89 -0.92 -32.83
CA GLU A 122 -14.27 -1.14 -33.26
C GLU A 122 -15.27 -0.55 -32.27
N TYR A 123 -14.99 -0.72 -30.97
CA TYR A 123 -15.81 -0.16 -29.89
C TYR A 123 -15.38 1.25 -29.48
N GLN A 124 -14.51 1.91 -30.27
CA GLN A 124 -14.04 3.28 -30.05
C GLN A 124 -13.29 3.48 -28.71
N ILE A 125 -12.63 2.44 -28.22
CA ILE A 125 -11.82 2.48 -27.02
C ILE A 125 -10.35 2.53 -27.42
N VAL A 126 -9.52 3.29 -26.69
CA VAL A 126 -8.09 3.40 -26.98
C VAL A 126 -7.33 2.33 -26.19
N PRO A 127 -6.72 1.33 -26.85
CA PRO A 127 -5.87 0.38 -26.14
C PRO A 127 -4.50 1.00 -25.83
N ASN A 128 -4.05 0.79 -24.62
CA ASN A 128 -2.68 1.00 -24.16
C ASN A 128 -2.21 -0.29 -23.47
N PHE A 129 -0.93 -0.50 -23.35
CA PHE A 129 -0.41 -1.65 -22.59
C PHE A 129 0.99 -1.40 -22.07
N THR A 130 1.38 -2.26 -21.11
CA THR A 130 2.73 -2.31 -20.58
C THR A 130 3.35 -3.65 -20.94
N THR A 131 4.60 -3.65 -21.41
CA THR A 131 5.38 -4.84 -21.76
C THR A 131 6.75 -4.81 -21.09
N SER A 132 7.36 -5.95 -20.87
CA SER A 132 8.77 -6.06 -20.51
C SER A 132 9.71 -5.72 -21.70
N GLY A 133 9.17 -5.78 -22.89
CA GLY A 133 9.90 -5.66 -24.15
C GLY A 133 10.52 -6.95 -24.67
N LEU A 134 10.44 -8.04 -23.91
CA LEU A 134 10.95 -9.34 -24.37
C LEU A 134 10.13 -9.83 -25.57
N GLY A 135 10.80 -10.05 -26.71
CA GLY A 135 10.14 -10.50 -27.94
C GLY A 135 9.49 -9.38 -28.77
N MET A 136 9.69 -8.11 -28.42
CA MET A 136 9.22 -6.98 -29.24
C MET A 136 9.85 -7.03 -30.63
N THR A 137 9.01 -6.89 -31.66
CA THR A 137 9.42 -6.90 -33.08
C THR A 137 8.89 -5.66 -33.79
N GLU A 138 9.46 -5.35 -34.97
CA GLU A 138 8.94 -4.28 -35.84
C GLU A 138 7.48 -4.52 -36.27
N ALA A 139 7.10 -5.80 -36.46
CA ALA A 139 5.71 -6.14 -36.80
C ALA A 139 4.75 -5.76 -35.69
N ILE A 140 5.08 -6.12 -34.43
CA ILE A 140 4.31 -5.73 -33.24
C ILE A 140 4.28 -4.20 -33.11
N ALA A 141 5.42 -3.53 -33.26
CA ALA A 141 5.49 -2.06 -33.19
C ALA A 141 4.60 -1.36 -34.24
N LYS A 142 4.51 -1.91 -35.45
CA LYS A 142 3.59 -1.41 -36.51
C LYS A 142 2.11 -1.57 -36.09
N LEU A 143 1.75 -2.68 -35.45
CA LEU A 143 0.40 -2.85 -34.88
C LEU A 143 0.14 -1.81 -33.77
N CYS A 144 1.12 -1.63 -32.87
CA CYS A 144 1.04 -0.61 -31.81
C CYS A 144 0.84 0.79 -32.38
N LYS A 145 1.62 1.15 -33.43
CA LYS A 145 1.47 2.45 -34.09
C LYS A 145 0.07 2.66 -34.68
N ARG A 146 -0.51 1.59 -35.22
CA ARG A 146 -1.83 1.64 -35.88
C ARG A 146 -2.97 1.74 -34.87
N TYR A 147 -2.87 1.02 -33.76
CA TYR A 147 -4.01 0.81 -32.85
C TYR A 147 -3.85 1.44 -31.46
N CYS A 148 -2.63 1.50 -30.91
CA CYS A 148 -2.44 1.93 -29.51
C CYS A 148 -2.39 3.45 -29.37
N GLY A 149 -2.82 3.95 -28.21
CA GLY A 149 -2.61 5.34 -27.82
C GLY A 149 -1.18 5.58 -27.35
N ALA A 150 -0.68 4.68 -26.51
CA ALA A 150 0.70 4.63 -26.01
C ALA A 150 1.08 3.19 -25.65
N VAL A 151 2.39 2.93 -25.60
CA VAL A 151 2.97 1.69 -25.06
C VAL A 151 3.97 2.06 -23.98
N ALA A 152 3.88 1.40 -22.84
CA ALA A 152 4.86 1.53 -21.78
C ALA A 152 5.80 0.31 -21.77
N VAL A 153 7.08 0.54 -21.57
CA VAL A 153 8.07 -0.53 -21.39
C VAL A 153 8.56 -0.49 -19.96
N SER A 154 8.44 -1.63 -19.26
CA SER A 154 8.94 -1.77 -17.89
C SER A 154 10.46 -1.68 -17.89
N TRP A 155 11.03 -0.82 -17.05
CA TRP A 155 12.46 -0.61 -16.98
C TRP A 155 13.17 -1.72 -16.21
N TYR A 156 13.84 -2.61 -16.92
CA TYR A 156 14.69 -3.65 -16.32
C TYR A 156 16.18 -3.40 -16.54
N GLY A 157 16.53 -2.36 -17.31
CA GLY A 157 17.93 -2.06 -17.65
C GLY A 157 18.60 -3.14 -18.51
N SER A 158 17.82 -4.08 -19.06
CA SER A 158 18.30 -5.18 -19.89
C SER A 158 18.39 -4.78 -21.36
N GLU A 159 19.18 -5.54 -22.13
CA GLU A 159 19.35 -5.31 -23.56
C GLU A 159 18.02 -5.40 -24.33
N TYR A 160 17.19 -6.38 -24.00
CA TYR A 160 15.87 -6.54 -24.66
C TYR A 160 14.92 -5.37 -24.35
N THR A 161 14.98 -4.80 -23.14
CA THR A 161 14.21 -3.61 -22.78
C THR A 161 14.63 -2.40 -23.61
N MET A 162 15.93 -2.16 -23.74
CA MET A 162 16.47 -1.08 -24.55
C MET A 162 16.09 -1.22 -26.02
N ARG A 163 16.28 -2.41 -26.57
CA ARG A 163 15.92 -2.72 -27.96
C ARG A 163 14.42 -2.53 -28.24
N ALA A 164 13.55 -2.94 -27.31
CA ALA A 164 12.11 -2.75 -27.46
C ALA A 164 11.73 -1.26 -27.51
N ILE A 165 12.33 -0.43 -26.65
CA ILE A 165 12.12 1.02 -26.64
C ILE A 165 12.55 1.63 -27.99
N GLU A 166 13.73 1.25 -28.51
CA GLU A 166 14.25 1.71 -29.79
C GLU A 166 13.34 1.34 -30.95
N ILE A 167 12.87 0.08 -31.01
CA ILE A 167 11.94 -0.41 -32.05
C ILE A 167 10.61 0.38 -32.02
N LEU A 168 10.04 0.59 -30.84
CA LEU A 168 8.80 1.32 -30.67
C LEU A 168 8.93 2.79 -31.09
N ILE A 169 10.01 3.47 -30.66
CA ILE A 169 10.30 4.84 -31.05
C ILE A 169 10.53 4.96 -32.56
N ALA A 170 11.32 4.07 -33.15
CA ALA A 170 11.57 4.05 -34.60
C ALA A 170 10.28 3.84 -35.41
N ALA A 171 9.31 3.07 -34.90
CA ALA A 171 8.00 2.90 -35.50
C ALA A 171 7.08 4.14 -35.27
N GLY A 172 7.51 5.14 -34.52
CA GLY A 172 6.74 6.33 -34.18
C GLY A 172 5.61 6.07 -33.18
N VAL A 173 5.75 5.05 -32.34
CA VAL A 173 4.84 4.76 -31.23
C VAL A 173 5.12 5.74 -30.09
N LYS A 174 4.06 6.27 -29.45
CA LYS A 174 4.19 7.04 -28.23
C LYS A 174 4.66 6.08 -27.11
N THR A 175 5.95 6.13 -26.79
CA THR A 175 6.61 5.17 -25.90
C THR A 175 6.89 5.80 -24.55
N ASN A 176 6.39 5.17 -23.48
CA ASN A 176 6.69 5.54 -22.10
C ASN A 176 7.62 4.50 -21.46
N ILE A 177 8.34 4.91 -20.43
CA ILE A 177 9.06 3.98 -19.55
C ILE A 177 8.30 3.91 -18.22
N HIS A 178 8.02 2.71 -17.74
CA HIS A 178 7.56 2.44 -16.38
C HIS A 178 8.74 2.05 -15.49
N TYR A 179 9.05 2.89 -14.54
CA TYR A 179 10.16 2.68 -13.60
C TYR A 179 9.62 2.42 -12.20
N VAL A 180 9.87 1.21 -11.67
CA VAL A 180 9.45 0.88 -10.29
C VAL A 180 10.40 1.55 -9.30
N LEU A 181 9.84 2.49 -8.54
CA LEU A 181 10.57 3.25 -7.53
C LEU A 181 10.49 2.53 -6.18
N HIS A 182 11.64 2.13 -5.67
CA HIS A 182 11.79 1.47 -4.38
C HIS A 182 13.08 1.94 -3.67
N LYS A 183 13.22 1.63 -2.39
CA LYS A 183 14.33 2.06 -1.52
C LYS A 183 15.72 1.94 -2.18
N LYS A 184 15.97 0.86 -2.95
CA LYS A 184 17.26 0.61 -3.59
C LYS A 184 17.40 1.25 -5.00
N SER A 185 16.26 1.62 -5.66
CA SER A 185 16.29 2.15 -7.04
C SER A 185 16.26 3.67 -7.14
N ILE A 186 15.99 4.39 -6.05
CA ILE A 186 15.90 5.86 -6.05
C ILE A 186 17.19 6.52 -6.54
N LYS A 187 18.34 6.09 -6.00
CA LYS A 187 19.65 6.63 -6.39
C LYS A 187 19.94 6.42 -7.87
N GLU A 188 19.62 5.24 -8.37
CA GLU A 188 19.83 4.91 -9.78
C GLU A 188 18.92 5.74 -10.68
N ALA A 189 17.64 5.92 -10.31
CA ALA A 189 16.72 6.79 -11.03
C ALA A 189 17.26 8.23 -11.10
N MET A 190 17.68 8.79 -9.97
CA MET A 190 18.26 10.13 -9.91
C MET A 190 19.52 10.25 -10.75
N ARG A 191 20.45 9.29 -10.64
CA ARG A 191 21.67 9.27 -11.43
C ARG A 191 21.36 9.29 -12.92
N ARG A 192 20.49 8.40 -13.39
CA ARG A 192 20.09 8.33 -14.81
C ARG A 192 19.44 9.60 -15.31
N MET A 193 18.60 10.24 -14.52
CA MET A 193 17.99 11.52 -14.89
C MET A 193 19.04 12.64 -15.00
N LYS A 194 19.95 12.74 -14.03
CA LYS A 194 21.05 13.73 -14.04
C LYS A 194 21.99 13.55 -15.21
N GLU A 195 22.34 12.31 -15.53
CA GLU A 195 23.23 11.95 -16.64
C GLU A 195 22.50 11.89 -17.99
N ARG A 196 21.17 12.13 -18.03
CA ARG A 196 20.32 11.97 -19.22
C ARG A 196 20.48 10.59 -19.88
N ALA A 197 20.60 9.55 -19.05
CA ALA A 197 20.91 8.16 -19.45
C ALA A 197 19.64 7.31 -19.72
N PHE A 198 18.48 7.91 -19.84
CA PHE A 198 17.30 7.27 -20.41
C PHE A 198 17.29 7.43 -21.94
N PRO A 199 16.70 6.48 -22.70
CA PRO A 199 16.64 6.54 -24.16
C PRO A 199 16.04 7.86 -24.66
N ALA A 200 16.67 8.48 -25.64
CA ALA A 200 16.14 9.68 -26.29
C ALA A 200 14.86 9.38 -27.07
N GLY A 201 13.92 10.35 -27.13
CA GLY A 201 12.68 10.20 -27.88
C GLY A 201 11.54 9.51 -27.13
N ILE A 202 11.71 9.13 -25.87
CA ILE A 202 10.60 8.67 -25.04
C ILE A 202 9.60 9.82 -24.82
N ASN A 203 8.31 9.47 -24.72
CA ASN A 203 7.27 10.45 -24.43
C ASN A 203 7.19 10.80 -22.94
N ALA A 204 7.33 9.81 -22.06
CA ALA A 204 7.29 10.02 -20.63
C ALA A 204 8.07 8.95 -19.85
N LEU A 205 8.56 9.35 -18.68
CA LEU A 205 9.08 8.46 -17.63
C LEU A 205 8.08 8.45 -16.48
N ILE A 206 7.46 7.30 -16.24
CA ILE A 206 6.41 7.12 -15.23
C ILE A 206 7.00 6.33 -14.05
N PHE A 207 7.02 6.95 -12.89
CA PHE A 207 7.45 6.30 -11.66
C PHE A 207 6.28 5.59 -10.98
N LEU A 208 6.46 4.29 -10.75
CA LEU A 208 5.49 3.44 -10.06
C LEU A 208 6.02 3.12 -8.67
N LEU A 209 5.29 3.47 -7.64
CA LEU A 209 5.66 3.15 -6.26
C LEU A 209 5.67 1.64 -6.06
N HIS A 210 6.79 1.08 -5.54
CA HIS A 210 6.87 -0.34 -5.19
C HIS A 210 5.82 -0.72 -4.13
N LYS A 211 5.20 -1.87 -4.32
CA LYS A 211 4.17 -2.41 -3.42
C LYS A 211 4.51 -3.84 -3.02
N PRO A 212 4.39 -4.20 -1.73
CA PRO A 212 4.66 -5.55 -1.24
C PRO A 212 3.48 -6.50 -1.57
N VAL A 213 3.26 -6.74 -2.86
CA VAL A 213 2.20 -7.61 -3.40
C VAL A 213 2.84 -8.60 -4.38
N GLY A 214 2.31 -9.80 -4.47
CA GLY A 214 2.88 -10.86 -5.31
C GLY A 214 4.24 -11.29 -4.80
N LEU A 215 5.24 -11.17 -5.65
CA LEU A 215 6.64 -11.41 -5.30
C LEU A 215 7.30 -10.17 -4.65
N GLY A 216 6.56 -9.06 -4.54
CA GLY A 216 7.05 -7.81 -3.95
C GLY A 216 7.36 -7.96 -2.46
N THR A 217 8.55 -7.56 -2.04
CA THR A 217 9.00 -7.64 -0.64
C THR A 217 8.86 -6.31 0.08
N ARG A 218 8.63 -6.38 1.39
CA ARG A 218 8.56 -5.18 2.25
C ARG A 218 9.91 -4.49 2.41
N GLU A 219 11.02 -5.22 2.27
CA GLU A 219 12.38 -4.69 2.34
C GLU A 219 12.62 -3.56 1.32
N LYS A 220 11.96 -3.62 0.17
CA LYS A 220 12.08 -2.62 -0.89
C LYS A 220 11.14 -1.42 -0.74
N MET A 221 10.23 -1.42 0.20
CA MET A 221 9.31 -0.29 0.41
C MET A 221 10.05 1.00 0.74
N ILE A 222 9.55 2.11 0.21
CA ILE A 222 9.97 3.44 0.60
C ILE A 222 9.24 3.83 1.87
N ARG A 223 9.96 4.41 2.82
CA ARG A 223 9.40 4.99 4.05
C ARG A 223 9.28 6.50 3.91
N VAL A 224 8.37 7.08 4.66
CA VAL A 224 8.10 8.53 4.65
C VAL A 224 9.30 9.37 5.09
N ASP A 225 10.20 8.80 5.90
CA ASP A 225 11.42 9.43 6.42
C ASP A 225 12.66 9.14 5.56
N ASN A 226 12.50 8.55 4.38
CA ASN A 226 13.61 8.24 3.48
C ASN A 226 14.18 9.53 2.85
N GLY A 227 15.38 9.92 3.26
CA GLY A 227 16.04 11.15 2.79
C GLY A 227 16.31 11.17 1.29
N GLU A 228 16.66 10.02 0.69
CA GLU A 228 16.92 9.91 -0.76
C GLU A 228 15.64 10.14 -1.56
N TYR A 229 14.50 9.66 -1.05
CA TYR A 229 13.21 9.91 -1.68
C TYR A 229 12.82 11.40 -1.62
N MET A 230 13.14 12.07 -0.53
CA MET A 230 12.91 13.50 -0.41
C MET A 230 13.77 14.31 -1.38
N GLU A 231 15.06 13.94 -1.55
CA GLU A 231 15.93 14.52 -2.56
C GLU A 231 15.43 14.28 -3.98
N PHE A 232 14.91 13.08 -4.25
CA PHE A 232 14.30 12.71 -5.52
C PHE A 232 13.09 13.61 -5.84
N ILE A 233 12.14 13.76 -4.91
CA ILE A 233 10.96 14.63 -5.09
C ILE A 233 11.39 16.08 -5.34
N LYS A 234 12.36 16.59 -4.56
CA LYS A 234 12.91 17.94 -4.77
C LYS A 234 13.49 18.08 -6.18
N TYR A 235 14.34 17.15 -6.60
CA TYR A 235 14.98 17.17 -7.92
C TYR A 235 13.95 17.25 -9.06
N ILE A 236 12.95 16.39 -9.06
CA ILE A 236 11.94 16.36 -10.13
C ILE A 236 11.03 17.58 -10.14
N SER A 237 10.88 18.28 -9.00
CA SER A 237 10.08 19.51 -8.91
C SER A 237 10.82 20.76 -9.39
N GLU A 238 12.16 20.72 -9.46
CA GLU A 238 13.00 21.85 -9.81
C GLU A 238 13.61 21.76 -11.23
N GLU A 239 13.82 20.54 -11.74
CA GLU A 239 14.52 20.30 -13.00
C GLU A 239 13.60 20.22 -14.22
N LYS A 240 14.06 20.78 -15.35
CA LYS A 240 13.42 20.59 -16.65
C LYS A 240 14.10 19.45 -17.41
N LEU A 241 13.29 18.44 -17.74
CA LEU A 241 13.73 17.28 -18.50
C LEU A 241 13.15 17.31 -19.93
N ASP A 242 13.79 16.59 -20.86
CA ASP A 242 13.38 16.55 -22.26
C ASP A 242 12.17 15.63 -22.50
N TYR A 243 11.69 14.96 -21.47
CA TYR A 243 10.53 14.08 -21.46
C TYR A 243 9.62 14.41 -20.26
N LYS A 244 8.36 14.01 -20.35
CA LYS A 244 7.40 14.21 -19.26
C LYS A 244 7.72 13.26 -18.10
N ILE A 245 7.51 13.74 -16.88
CA ILE A 245 7.51 12.90 -15.67
C ILE A 245 6.07 12.64 -15.25
N GLY A 246 5.79 11.40 -14.87
CA GLY A 246 4.51 11.01 -14.30
C GLY A 246 4.69 10.08 -13.10
N PHE A 247 3.62 9.91 -12.34
CA PHE A 247 3.57 9.05 -11.16
C PHE A 247 2.30 8.21 -11.19
N ASP A 248 2.36 7.05 -10.55
CA ASP A 248 1.12 6.36 -10.20
C ASP A 248 0.40 7.11 -9.05
N SER A 249 -0.91 6.98 -8.97
CA SER A 249 -1.74 7.64 -7.96
C SER A 249 -1.38 7.21 -6.53
N CYS A 250 -0.69 6.10 -6.34
CA CYS A 250 -0.20 5.66 -5.03
C CYS A 250 0.91 6.56 -4.46
N THR A 251 1.61 7.30 -5.32
CA THR A 251 2.65 8.27 -4.93
C THR A 251 2.06 9.62 -4.48
N VAL A 252 0.83 9.93 -4.86
CA VAL A 252 0.19 11.23 -4.62
C VAL A 252 0.20 11.68 -3.14
N PRO A 253 -0.02 10.81 -2.13
CA PRO A 253 0.10 11.23 -0.73
C PRO A 253 1.47 11.84 -0.38
N ALA A 254 2.56 11.34 -0.97
CA ALA A 254 3.90 11.93 -0.76
C ALA A 254 4.02 13.29 -1.46
N LEU A 255 3.56 13.39 -2.70
CA LEU A 255 3.62 14.64 -3.48
C LEU A 255 2.83 15.77 -2.82
N ILE A 256 1.65 15.48 -2.27
CA ILE A 256 0.84 16.44 -1.51
C ILE A 256 1.56 16.93 -0.24
N ASN A 257 2.31 16.05 0.41
CA ASN A 257 3.03 16.40 1.63
C ASN A 257 4.35 17.14 1.36
N HIS A 258 4.86 17.03 0.15
CA HIS A 258 6.10 17.67 -0.28
C HIS A 258 5.95 18.26 -1.70
N PRO A 259 5.06 19.24 -1.89
CA PRO A 259 4.63 19.63 -3.24
C PRO A 259 5.77 20.29 -4.06
N GLY A 260 6.77 20.92 -3.43
CA GLY A 260 7.78 21.68 -4.16
C GLY A 260 7.11 22.61 -5.17
N ASN A 261 7.55 22.55 -6.44
CA ASN A 261 6.95 23.26 -7.57
C ASN A 261 6.01 22.37 -8.41
N ILE A 262 5.47 21.29 -7.82
CA ILE A 262 4.54 20.39 -8.51
C ILE A 262 3.17 21.07 -8.59
N ASP A 263 2.64 21.15 -9.80
CA ASP A 263 1.28 21.63 -10.04
C ASP A 263 0.27 20.67 -9.43
N MET A 264 -0.45 21.12 -8.42
CA MET A 264 -1.43 20.30 -7.70
C MET A 264 -2.61 19.91 -8.57
N ASP A 265 -2.97 20.72 -9.57
CA ASP A 265 -4.06 20.43 -10.52
C ASP A 265 -3.69 19.28 -11.47
N SER A 266 -2.41 18.93 -11.56
CA SER A 266 -1.92 17.78 -12.33
C SER A 266 -1.96 16.45 -11.56
N LEU A 267 -2.27 16.48 -10.27
CA LEU A 267 -2.30 15.31 -9.41
C LEU A 267 -3.73 14.80 -9.24
N ASP A 268 -3.92 13.50 -9.40
CA ASP A 268 -5.18 12.83 -9.08
C ASP A 268 -4.92 11.69 -8.08
N THR A 269 -5.72 11.61 -7.04
CA THR A 269 -5.60 10.58 -6.02
C THR A 269 -6.10 9.23 -6.55
N CYS A 270 -6.06 8.18 -5.71
CA CYS A 270 -6.37 6.81 -6.12
C CYS A 270 -7.66 6.71 -6.96
N GLU A 271 -7.54 6.22 -8.18
CA GLU A 271 -8.62 6.10 -9.16
C GLU A 271 -9.48 4.84 -8.96
N GLY A 272 -8.98 3.86 -8.19
CA GLY A 272 -9.63 2.57 -8.00
C GLY A 272 -11.08 2.70 -7.54
N ALA A 273 -12.00 2.03 -8.23
CA ALA A 273 -13.45 2.07 -8.03
C ALA A 273 -14.08 3.49 -8.14
N ARG A 274 -13.32 4.52 -8.49
CA ARG A 274 -13.82 5.89 -8.71
C ARG A 274 -13.85 6.26 -10.20
N TRP A 275 -12.76 6.01 -10.89
CA TRP A 275 -12.54 6.31 -12.30
C TRP A 275 -12.11 5.09 -13.09
N SER A 276 -11.46 4.14 -12.43
CA SER A 276 -10.91 2.92 -13.01
C SER A 276 -11.27 1.67 -12.23
N ALA A 277 -11.13 0.51 -12.87
CA ALA A 277 -11.21 -0.80 -12.26
C ALA A 277 -10.33 -1.80 -13.01
N TYR A 278 -10.07 -2.95 -12.40
CA TYR A 278 -9.31 -4.05 -13.00
C TYR A 278 -10.23 -5.24 -13.29
N ILE A 279 -10.07 -5.87 -14.44
CA ILE A 279 -10.75 -7.11 -14.79
C ILE A 279 -9.72 -8.22 -14.98
N THR A 280 -9.87 -9.33 -14.25
CA THR A 280 -8.97 -10.49 -14.34
C THR A 280 -9.22 -11.34 -15.59
N PRO A 281 -8.26 -12.22 -15.99
CA PRO A 281 -8.46 -13.10 -17.14
C PRO A 281 -9.66 -14.04 -16.98
N ASP A 282 -10.04 -14.39 -15.76
CA ASP A 282 -11.18 -15.23 -15.39
C ASP A 282 -12.48 -14.45 -15.12
N MET A 283 -12.56 -13.21 -15.63
CA MET A 283 -13.78 -12.39 -15.61
C MET A 283 -14.23 -11.92 -14.23
N LYS A 284 -13.32 -11.63 -13.31
CA LYS A 284 -13.64 -10.95 -12.06
C LYS A 284 -13.27 -9.47 -12.16
N MET A 285 -14.17 -8.59 -11.71
CA MET A 285 -13.92 -7.16 -11.63
C MET A 285 -13.50 -6.77 -10.21
N LEU A 286 -12.39 -6.06 -10.11
CA LEU A 286 -11.74 -5.63 -8.88
C LEU A 286 -11.57 -4.11 -8.87
N PRO A 287 -11.57 -3.44 -7.71
CA PRO A 287 -11.29 -2.01 -7.64
C PRO A 287 -9.90 -1.62 -8.18
N CYS A 288 -8.92 -2.51 -8.06
CA CYS A 288 -7.53 -2.26 -8.47
C CYS A 288 -6.80 -3.60 -8.68
N SER A 289 -5.84 -3.64 -9.60
CA SER A 289 -5.02 -4.83 -9.89
C SER A 289 -4.19 -5.33 -8.70
N PHE A 290 -3.94 -4.50 -7.69
CA PHE A 290 -3.25 -4.90 -6.45
C PHE A 290 -4.14 -5.70 -5.47
N ASP A 291 -5.45 -5.81 -5.70
CA ASP A 291 -6.35 -6.71 -4.97
C ASP A 291 -6.43 -8.11 -5.60
N ASN A 292 -5.72 -8.34 -6.71
CA ASN A 292 -5.84 -9.58 -7.50
C ASN A 292 -5.55 -10.87 -6.71
N GLN A 293 -4.67 -10.82 -5.72
CA GLN A 293 -4.35 -11.99 -4.90
C GLN A 293 -5.38 -12.25 -3.79
N ASP A 294 -5.80 -11.17 -3.12
CA ASP A 294 -6.72 -11.26 -1.99
C ASP A 294 -8.18 -11.30 -2.44
N GLN A 295 -8.49 -10.70 -3.61
CA GLN A 295 -9.81 -10.61 -4.26
C GLN A 295 -10.93 -10.23 -3.28
N ARG A 296 -10.62 -9.30 -2.37
CA ARG A 296 -11.49 -8.91 -1.26
C ARG A 296 -12.78 -8.26 -1.72
N TRP A 297 -12.70 -7.50 -2.81
CA TRP A 297 -13.82 -6.78 -3.40
C TRP A 297 -14.13 -7.26 -4.82
N ALA A 298 -13.85 -8.53 -5.10
CA ALA A 298 -14.08 -9.12 -6.42
C ALA A 298 -15.57 -9.33 -6.70
N VAL A 299 -15.98 -9.00 -7.91
CA VAL A 299 -17.33 -9.27 -8.44
C VAL A 299 -17.20 -10.10 -9.72
N ASP A 300 -17.92 -11.20 -9.81
CA ASP A 300 -17.86 -12.13 -10.95
C ASP A 300 -18.72 -11.65 -12.12
N LEU A 301 -18.07 -11.21 -13.20
CA LEU A 301 -18.72 -10.73 -14.43
C LEU A 301 -19.35 -11.86 -15.29
N ASN A 302 -19.17 -13.13 -14.93
CA ASN A 302 -19.94 -14.20 -15.56
C ASN A 302 -21.41 -14.17 -15.13
N ASN A 303 -21.72 -13.53 -14.01
CA ASN A 303 -23.05 -13.49 -13.39
C ASN A 303 -23.71 -12.10 -13.41
N CYS A 304 -22.99 -11.04 -13.82
CA CYS A 304 -23.51 -9.67 -13.83
C CYS A 304 -22.82 -8.81 -14.89
N THR A 305 -23.33 -7.61 -15.12
CA THR A 305 -22.71 -6.63 -16.01
C THR A 305 -21.61 -5.83 -15.31
N ILE A 306 -20.77 -5.13 -16.09
CA ILE A 306 -19.79 -4.17 -15.55
C ILE A 306 -20.51 -3.05 -14.77
N GLN A 307 -21.69 -2.62 -15.21
CA GLN A 307 -22.48 -1.61 -14.48
C GLN A 307 -22.96 -2.12 -13.13
N ASP A 308 -23.42 -3.39 -13.05
CA ASP A 308 -23.84 -3.99 -11.80
C ASP A 308 -22.65 -4.14 -10.84
N ALA A 309 -21.51 -4.60 -11.35
CA ALA A 309 -20.26 -4.71 -10.56
C ALA A 309 -19.78 -3.33 -10.07
N TRP A 310 -19.84 -2.31 -10.92
CA TRP A 310 -19.47 -0.92 -10.56
C TRP A 310 -20.31 -0.38 -9.41
N ASN A 311 -21.58 -0.76 -9.35
CA ASN A 311 -22.55 -0.33 -8.34
C ASN A 311 -22.74 -1.36 -7.21
N SER A 312 -21.92 -2.40 -7.16
CA SER A 312 -22.03 -3.47 -6.16
C SER A 312 -21.67 -3.00 -4.75
N THR A 313 -22.10 -3.79 -3.76
CA THR A 313 -21.77 -3.59 -2.35
C THR A 313 -20.27 -3.67 -2.10
N GLU A 314 -19.56 -4.52 -2.82
CA GLU A 314 -18.10 -4.70 -2.74
C GLU A 314 -17.37 -3.41 -3.14
N PHE A 315 -17.77 -2.81 -4.27
CA PHE A 315 -17.21 -1.55 -4.74
C PHE A 315 -17.60 -0.37 -3.85
N GLU A 316 -18.81 -0.36 -3.31
CA GLU A 316 -19.24 0.65 -2.34
C GLU A 316 -18.41 0.56 -1.05
N GLN A 317 -18.18 -0.64 -0.52
CA GLN A 317 -17.32 -0.85 0.64
C GLN A 317 -15.90 -0.35 0.40
N PHE A 318 -15.35 -0.58 -0.80
CA PHE A 318 -14.04 -0.04 -1.15
C PHE A 318 -14.04 1.50 -1.15
N ARG A 319 -15.03 2.15 -1.76
CA ARG A 319 -15.17 3.61 -1.80
C ARG A 319 -15.29 4.24 -0.41
N ARG A 320 -15.97 3.57 0.52
CA ARG A 320 -16.09 4.03 1.92
C ARG A 320 -14.76 4.26 2.60
N HIS A 321 -13.69 3.56 2.21
CA HIS A 321 -12.36 3.82 2.76
C HIS A 321 -11.88 5.24 2.44
N PHE A 322 -12.21 5.78 1.28
CA PHE A 322 -11.86 7.16 0.92
C PHE A 322 -12.65 8.18 1.72
N GLU A 323 -13.90 7.87 2.05
CA GLU A 323 -14.79 8.74 2.81
C GLU A 323 -14.52 8.74 4.31
N THR A 324 -14.02 7.64 4.85
CA THR A 324 -13.85 7.45 6.30
C THR A 324 -12.42 7.57 6.79
N SER A 325 -11.43 7.55 5.89
CA SER A 325 -10.02 7.66 6.27
C SER A 325 -9.66 9.07 6.75
N CYS A 326 -8.77 9.16 7.73
CA CYS A 326 -8.16 10.41 8.21
C CYS A 326 -9.17 11.53 8.54
N PRO A 327 -10.13 11.31 9.45
CA PRO A 327 -11.27 12.23 9.67
C PRO A 327 -10.87 13.63 10.16
N GLY A 328 -9.68 13.81 10.73
CA GLY A 328 -9.18 15.10 11.23
C GLY A 328 -8.11 15.75 10.33
N CYS A 329 -7.82 15.20 9.14
CA CYS A 329 -6.76 15.71 8.29
C CYS A 329 -7.27 16.81 7.35
N GLU A 330 -6.62 17.97 7.35
CA GLU A 330 -6.95 19.09 6.44
C GLU A 330 -6.78 18.74 4.95
N LYS A 331 -5.86 17.81 4.62
CA LYS A 331 -5.60 17.35 3.26
C LYS A 331 -6.57 16.24 2.79
N ARG A 332 -7.54 15.86 3.62
CA ARG A 332 -8.41 14.71 3.37
C ARG A 332 -9.21 14.83 2.08
N THR A 333 -9.72 16.00 1.78
CA THR A 333 -10.54 16.25 0.58
C THR A 333 -9.81 15.94 -0.72
N PHE A 334 -8.48 16.09 -0.70
CA PHE A 334 -7.63 15.81 -1.85
C PHE A 334 -6.96 14.41 -1.76
N CYS A 335 -6.30 14.09 -0.61
CA CYS A 335 -5.54 12.84 -0.43
C CYS A 335 -6.42 11.61 -0.28
N MET A 336 -7.63 11.75 0.29
CA MET A 336 -8.58 10.67 0.59
C MET A 336 -7.98 9.48 1.37
N GLY A 337 -6.88 9.72 2.09
CA GLY A 337 -6.24 8.72 2.95
C GLY A 337 -5.33 7.71 2.24
N GLY A 338 -5.10 7.83 0.94
CA GLY A 338 -4.20 6.97 0.17
C GLY A 338 -4.76 5.58 -0.12
N CYS A 339 -3.89 4.56 -0.21
CA CYS A 339 -4.25 3.23 -0.68
C CYS A 339 -5.12 2.43 0.33
N PRO A 340 -6.34 2.01 -0.02
CA PRO A 340 -7.16 1.15 0.84
C PRO A 340 -6.67 -0.30 0.91
N ILE A 341 -5.99 -0.78 -0.14
CA ILE A 341 -5.53 -2.18 -0.22
C ILE A 341 -4.27 -2.39 0.61
N ARG A 342 -3.32 -1.46 0.50
CA ARG A 342 -2.01 -1.50 1.16
C ARG A 342 -1.73 -0.17 1.87
N PRO A 343 -2.36 0.09 3.03
CA PRO A 343 -2.17 1.35 3.76
C PRO A 343 -0.72 1.62 4.17
N GLU A 344 0.09 0.57 4.31
CA GLU A 344 1.51 0.64 4.67
C GLU A 344 2.39 1.36 3.65
N ILE A 345 1.97 1.42 2.38
CA ILE A 345 2.73 2.14 1.34
C ILE A 345 2.46 3.64 1.32
N VAL A 346 1.48 4.11 2.08
CA VAL A 346 1.07 5.52 2.07
C VAL A 346 2.16 6.40 2.67
N LEU A 347 2.83 7.19 1.85
CA LEU A 347 3.91 8.08 2.25
C LEU A 347 3.36 9.36 2.90
N CYS A 348 2.80 9.19 4.10
CA CYS A 348 2.25 10.26 4.93
C CYS A 348 2.70 10.09 6.38
N LYS A 349 3.31 11.13 6.98
CA LYS A 349 3.78 11.10 8.37
C LYS A 349 2.66 10.77 9.33
N ASP A 350 1.49 11.38 9.18
CA ASP A 350 0.35 11.19 10.07
C ASP A 350 -0.23 9.76 10.03
N LYS A 351 0.01 9.01 8.95
CA LYS A 351 -0.38 7.59 8.86
C LYS A 351 0.71 6.63 9.35
N GLN A 352 1.96 6.96 9.11
CA GLN A 352 3.10 6.11 9.50
C GLN A 352 3.62 6.44 10.90
N THR A 353 3.41 7.67 11.37
CA THR A 353 3.70 8.05 12.76
C THR A 353 2.40 8.05 13.54
N VAL A 354 2.20 7.06 14.40
CA VAL A 354 1.34 7.27 15.56
C VAL A 354 2.07 8.31 16.41
N GLU A 355 1.36 9.33 16.90
CA GLU A 355 1.90 10.13 18.00
C GLU A 355 2.33 9.17 19.11
N LYS A 356 3.61 8.89 19.18
CA LYS A 356 4.17 8.18 20.30
C LYS A 356 4.01 9.11 21.49
N ASP A 357 3.51 8.58 22.58
CA ASP A 357 3.51 9.32 23.83
C ASP A 357 4.97 9.68 24.13
N THR A 358 5.31 10.97 24.03
CA THR A 358 6.68 11.46 24.20
C THR A 358 7.29 11.09 25.54
N ASN A 359 6.46 10.64 26.49
CA ASN A 359 6.89 10.16 27.80
C ASN A 359 7.26 8.68 27.84
N ILE A 360 6.93 7.89 26.78
CA ILE A 360 7.28 6.47 26.72
C ILE A 360 8.62 6.33 26.00
N LEU A 361 9.60 5.75 26.68
CA LEU A 361 10.98 5.68 26.23
C LEU A 361 11.36 4.24 25.85
N ILE A 362 12.12 4.09 24.77
CA ILE A 362 12.84 2.85 24.48
C ILE A 362 14.29 3.02 24.92
N ILE A 363 14.71 2.24 25.88
CA ILE A 363 16.09 2.23 26.38
C ILE A 363 16.75 0.86 26.15
N LYS A 364 18.06 0.78 26.33
CA LYS A 364 18.80 -0.49 26.43
C LYS A 364 19.16 -0.74 27.89
N ASP A 365 18.95 -1.97 28.35
CA ASP A 365 19.44 -2.40 29.65
C ASP A 365 20.97 -2.63 29.64
N ILE A 366 21.53 -3.01 30.77
CA ILE A 366 22.97 -3.28 30.96
C ILE A 366 23.50 -4.39 30.03
N TYR A 367 22.63 -5.24 29.50
CA TYR A 367 22.95 -6.32 28.56
C TYR A 367 22.71 -5.89 27.09
N GLY A 368 22.40 -4.62 26.83
CA GLY A 368 22.12 -4.09 25.51
C GLY A 368 20.74 -4.46 24.94
N LYS A 369 19.87 -5.13 25.73
CA LYS A 369 18.52 -5.51 25.29
C LYS A 369 17.56 -4.33 25.40
N LYS A 370 16.75 -4.10 24.35
CA LYS A 370 15.74 -3.04 24.33
C LYS A 370 14.64 -3.29 25.37
N LEU A 371 14.15 -2.19 25.93
CA LEU A 371 13.13 -2.16 26.99
C LEU A 371 12.25 -0.91 26.81
N VAL A 372 10.93 -1.07 26.85
CA VAL A 372 9.97 0.04 26.84
C VAL A 372 9.71 0.51 28.26
N VAL A 373 9.99 1.77 28.58
CA VAL A 373 9.71 2.38 29.89
C VAL A 373 8.42 3.18 29.83
N ILE A 374 7.43 2.76 30.59
CA ILE A 374 6.12 3.38 30.70
C ILE A 374 6.09 4.15 32.02
N PRO A 375 6.15 5.50 32.04
CA PRO A 375 6.38 6.27 33.25
C PRO A 375 5.13 6.43 34.13
N HIS A 376 3.95 6.15 33.61
CA HIS A 376 2.71 6.44 34.32
C HIS A 376 1.86 5.20 34.60
N VAL A 377 1.15 5.20 35.73
CA VAL A 377 0.12 4.21 36.08
C VAL A 377 -1.24 4.91 35.99
N ILE A 378 -1.88 4.80 34.83
CA ILE A 378 -3.18 5.45 34.58
C ILE A 378 -4.36 4.62 35.08
N PHE A 379 -4.27 3.28 35.04
CA PHE A 379 -5.31 2.38 35.55
C PHE A 379 -5.00 2.01 37.02
N LYS A 380 -5.65 2.70 37.98
CA LYS A 380 -5.28 2.71 39.42
C LYS A 380 -6.08 1.76 40.31
N GLY A 381 -6.89 0.85 39.78
CA GLY A 381 -7.70 -0.08 40.58
C GLY A 381 -6.89 -0.84 41.66
N LYS A 382 -7.39 -0.87 42.92
CA LYS A 382 -6.75 -1.62 44.02
C LYS A 382 -7.10 -3.12 44.03
N ARG A 383 -8.35 -3.48 43.65
CA ARG A 383 -8.84 -4.87 43.68
C ARG A 383 -9.36 -5.36 42.33
N SER A 384 -9.83 -4.45 41.47
CA SER A 384 -10.30 -4.76 40.12
C SER A 384 -9.91 -3.66 39.15
N ILE A 385 -9.61 -4.02 37.91
CA ILE A 385 -9.37 -3.13 36.80
C ILE A 385 -10.69 -2.97 36.01
N SER A 386 -11.05 -1.75 35.65
CA SER A 386 -12.12 -1.48 34.71
C SER A 386 -11.66 -1.79 33.28
N TRP A 387 -11.88 -3.01 32.84
CA TRP A 387 -11.52 -3.43 31.48
C TRP A 387 -12.25 -2.62 30.41
N LYS A 388 -13.42 -2.08 30.72
CA LYS A 388 -14.16 -1.15 29.84
C LYS A 388 -13.41 0.17 29.61
N GLU A 389 -12.70 0.67 30.63
CA GLU A 389 -11.84 1.87 30.47
C GLU A 389 -10.59 1.55 29.66
N VAL A 390 -10.00 0.37 29.85
CA VAL A 390 -8.86 -0.10 29.04
C VAL A 390 -9.28 -0.25 27.58
N GLU A 391 -10.43 -0.84 27.31
CA GLU A 391 -10.99 -0.99 25.95
C GLU A 391 -11.16 0.38 25.27
N LYS A 392 -11.78 1.35 25.95
CA LYS A 392 -11.90 2.72 25.44
C LYS A 392 -10.54 3.35 25.12
N TYR A 393 -9.56 3.14 25.99
CA TYR A 393 -8.20 3.65 25.76
C TYR A 393 -7.55 3.02 24.52
N LEU A 394 -7.76 1.72 24.29
CA LEU A 394 -7.19 1.00 23.14
C LEU A 394 -7.76 1.42 21.79
N ILE A 395 -8.94 2.03 21.75
CA ILE A 395 -9.58 2.52 20.51
C ILE A 395 -8.66 3.47 19.75
N LYS A 396 -7.81 4.25 20.44
CA LYS A 396 -6.83 5.15 19.79
C LYS A 396 -5.83 4.43 18.86
N TYR A 397 -5.61 3.14 19.07
CA TYR A 397 -4.71 2.34 18.23
C TYR A 397 -5.43 1.63 17.07
N VAL A 398 -6.76 1.57 17.07
CA VAL A 398 -7.53 0.90 16.02
C VAL A 398 -7.28 1.58 14.67
N ASN A 399 -7.10 0.78 13.63
CA ASN A 399 -6.71 1.18 12.28
C ASN A 399 -5.28 1.76 12.16
N LYS A 400 -4.45 1.59 13.19
CA LYS A 400 -3.02 1.95 13.14
C LYS A 400 -2.18 0.75 12.75
N ILE A 401 -0.97 1.05 12.26
CA ILE A 401 0.00 0.06 11.79
C ILE A 401 1.32 0.36 12.47
N PHE A 402 1.95 -0.67 13.02
CA PHE A 402 3.23 -0.56 13.71
C PHE A 402 4.23 -1.55 13.12
N GLU A 403 5.49 -1.18 13.07
CA GLU A 403 6.56 -2.01 12.52
C GLU A 403 7.38 -2.67 13.63
N VAL A 404 7.68 -3.95 13.45
CA VAL A 404 8.67 -4.69 14.25
C VAL A 404 10.04 -4.43 13.65
N ALA A 405 10.91 -3.69 14.35
CA ALA A 405 12.19 -3.24 13.80
C ALA A 405 13.15 -4.39 13.44
N GLU A 406 13.06 -5.55 14.11
CA GLU A 406 13.93 -6.72 13.87
C GLU A 406 13.54 -7.47 12.58
N THR A 407 12.24 -7.61 12.33
CA THR A 407 11.72 -8.46 11.23
C THR A 407 11.12 -7.67 10.10
N GLU A 408 11.04 -6.34 10.23
CA GLU A 408 10.35 -5.43 9.31
C GLU A 408 8.87 -5.82 9.05
N ASP A 409 8.26 -6.58 9.98
CA ASP A 409 6.85 -6.95 9.91
C ASP A 409 5.95 -5.76 10.30
N PHE A 410 4.88 -5.56 9.54
CA PHE A 410 3.84 -4.58 9.88
C PHE A 410 2.69 -5.24 10.62
N ILE A 411 2.46 -4.81 11.85
CA ILE A 411 1.40 -5.30 12.71
C ILE A 411 0.24 -4.32 12.68
N TYR A 412 -0.89 -4.78 12.20
CA TYR A 412 -2.14 -4.04 12.12
C TYR A 412 -2.92 -4.17 13.43
N ILE A 413 -3.57 -3.11 13.85
CA ILE A 413 -4.52 -3.16 14.98
C ILE A 413 -5.93 -2.93 14.44
N ASP A 414 -6.78 -3.95 14.53
CA ASP A 414 -8.19 -3.87 14.20
C ASP A 414 -9.07 -3.75 15.44
N LYS A 415 -10.38 -3.57 15.23
CA LYS A 415 -11.33 -3.46 16.34
C LYS A 415 -11.41 -4.73 17.19
N MET A 416 -11.12 -5.90 16.60
CA MET A 416 -11.14 -7.18 17.33
C MET A 416 -10.07 -7.23 18.43
N PHE A 417 -8.95 -6.53 18.24
CA PHE A 417 -7.90 -6.49 19.26
C PHE A 417 -8.39 -5.92 20.59
N THR A 418 -9.22 -4.87 20.59
CA THR A 418 -9.71 -4.25 21.83
C THR A 418 -10.52 -5.23 22.67
N ASP A 419 -11.40 -5.99 22.02
CA ASP A 419 -12.25 -7.00 22.67
C ASP A 419 -11.41 -8.17 23.20
N GLU A 420 -10.47 -8.68 22.41
CA GLU A 420 -9.63 -9.83 22.79
C GLU A 420 -8.64 -9.45 23.89
N TYR A 421 -8.01 -8.29 23.81
CA TYR A 421 -7.09 -7.81 24.84
C TYR A 421 -7.74 -7.70 26.22
N THR A 422 -8.97 -7.22 26.28
CA THR A 422 -9.70 -6.98 27.54
C THR A 422 -10.55 -8.17 27.98
N GLY A 423 -11.06 -8.99 27.05
CA GLY A 423 -12.03 -10.05 27.28
C GLY A 423 -11.53 -11.48 27.09
N SER A 424 -10.26 -11.69 26.68
CA SER A 424 -9.73 -13.04 26.42
C SER A 424 -9.73 -13.94 27.64
N VAL A 425 -9.72 -15.25 27.40
CA VAL A 425 -9.58 -16.26 28.47
C VAL A 425 -8.30 -16.03 29.28
N TYR A 426 -7.22 -15.58 28.63
CA TYR A 426 -5.98 -15.21 29.30
C TYR A 426 -6.20 -14.04 30.26
N THR A 427 -6.82 -12.96 29.80
CA THR A 427 -7.10 -11.76 30.61
C THR A 427 -7.97 -12.08 31.82
N LYS A 428 -9.03 -12.87 31.65
CA LYS A 428 -9.93 -13.30 32.72
C LYS A 428 -9.26 -14.18 33.79
N LYS A 429 -8.19 -14.89 33.42
CA LYS A 429 -7.42 -15.76 34.34
C LYS A 429 -6.29 -15.04 35.09
N LEU A 430 -6.02 -13.78 34.78
CA LEU A 430 -4.97 -13.01 35.47
C LEU A 430 -5.27 -12.85 36.95
N LYS A 431 -4.25 -13.02 37.81
CA LYS A 431 -4.35 -12.94 39.28
C LYS A 431 -3.30 -11.98 39.86
N GLY A 432 -3.52 -11.53 41.09
CA GLY A 432 -2.60 -10.66 41.81
C GLY A 432 -2.42 -9.30 41.13
N ALA A 433 -1.18 -8.91 40.91
CA ALA A 433 -0.85 -7.62 40.26
C ALA A 433 -0.99 -7.64 38.72
N LEU A 434 -1.07 -8.82 38.09
CA LEU A 434 -1.02 -8.95 36.65
C LEU A 434 -2.17 -8.24 35.90
N PRO A 435 -3.43 -8.17 36.38
CA PRO A 435 -4.46 -7.37 35.73
C PRO A 435 -4.07 -5.91 35.61
N LYS A 436 -3.51 -5.32 36.67
CA LYS A 436 -3.02 -3.94 36.67
C LYS A 436 -1.83 -3.74 35.74
N VAL A 437 -0.91 -4.71 35.71
CA VAL A 437 0.23 -4.71 34.80
C VAL A 437 -0.26 -4.73 33.36
N LYS A 438 -1.16 -5.67 32.99
CA LYS A 438 -1.71 -5.76 31.65
C LYS A 438 -2.46 -4.48 31.24
N ALA A 439 -3.25 -3.91 32.14
CA ALA A 439 -3.96 -2.66 31.85
C ALA A 439 -2.99 -1.51 31.56
N ASN A 440 -1.93 -1.34 32.38
CA ASN A 440 -1.03 -0.20 32.22
C ASN A 440 0.01 -0.38 31.09
N MET A 441 0.38 -1.62 30.71
CA MET A 441 1.26 -1.84 29.56
C MET A 441 0.59 -1.45 28.23
N SER A 442 -0.74 -1.32 28.20
CA SER A 442 -1.48 -0.86 27.02
C SER A 442 -1.01 0.49 26.48
N GLN A 443 -0.39 1.31 27.34
CA GLN A 443 0.15 2.62 26.94
C GLN A 443 1.32 2.50 25.96
N GLY A 444 2.18 1.49 26.12
CA GLY A 444 3.42 1.27 25.34
C GLY A 444 3.26 0.24 24.21
N ILE A 445 2.06 -0.05 23.73
CA ILE A 445 1.84 -1.03 22.65
C ILE A 445 2.64 -0.71 21.39
N PRO A 446 2.68 0.52 20.88
CA PRO A 446 3.49 0.88 19.72
C PRO A 446 4.98 0.54 19.90
N GLU A 447 5.54 0.97 21.02
CA GLU A 447 6.97 0.78 21.34
C GLU A 447 7.28 -0.70 21.61
N MET A 448 6.35 -1.44 22.24
CA MET A 448 6.49 -2.87 22.45
C MET A 448 6.47 -3.67 21.15
N ILE A 449 5.71 -3.24 20.15
CA ILE A 449 5.74 -3.83 18.80
C ILE A 449 7.06 -3.50 18.13
N GLU A 450 7.51 -2.24 18.19
CA GLU A 450 8.77 -1.80 17.57
C GLU A 450 9.99 -2.60 18.06
N ILE A 451 10.09 -2.85 19.37
CA ILE A 451 11.24 -3.58 19.94
C ILE A 451 11.06 -5.10 19.95
N ALA A 452 9.93 -5.60 19.45
CA ALA A 452 9.63 -7.04 19.51
C ALA A 452 10.66 -7.87 18.73
N THR A 453 10.95 -9.05 19.24
CA THR A 453 12.01 -9.95 18.77
C THR A 453 11.56 -11.40 18.73
N GLU A 454 12.39 -12.28 18.19
CA GLU A 454 12.17 -13.73 18.21
C GLU A 454 10.83 -14.14 17.59
N LYS A 455 10.59 -13.79 16.33
CA LYS A 455 9.41 -14.22 15.57
C LYS A 455 9.32 -15.75 15.52
N ARG A 456 8.23 -16.31 16.03
CA ARG A 456 7.98 -17.75 16.03
C ARG A 456 6.61 -18.07 15.47
N TRP A 457 6.57 -19.05 14.58
CA TRP A 457 5.32 -19.58 14.05
C TRP A 457 4.67 -20.57 15.01
N LYS A 458 3.33 -20.56 15.04
CA LYS A 458 2.54 -21.57 15.74
C LYS A 458 1.31 -21.92 14.91
N GLU A 459 1.19 -23.17 14.52
CA GLU A 459 0.00 -23.68 13.83
C GLU A 459 -1.23 -23.66 14.74
N ASP A 460 -2.41 -23.49 14.12
CA ASP A 460 -3.70 -23.63 14.81
C ASP A 460 -4.18 -25.09 14.75
N PHE A 461 -3.54 -25.95 15.55
CA PHE A 461 -3.83 -27.39 15.57
C PHE A 461 -5.29 -27.74 15.88
N GLU A 462 -6.04 -26.88 16.53
CA GLU A 462 -7.41 -27.14 16.95
C GLU A 462 -8.46 -26.63 15.97
N ASN A 463 -8.05 -25.98 14.87
CA ASN A 463 -8.94 -25.37 13.87
C ASN A 463 -10.07 -24.46 14.44
N LYS A 464 -9.95 -24.09 15.72
CA LYS A 464 -10.94 -23.29 16.46
C LYS A 464 -11.12 -21.87 15.90
N HIS A 465 -10.14 -21.38 15.17
CA HIS A 465 -10.09 -20.02 14.70
C HIS A 465 -9.97 -19.88 13.17
N LYS A 466 -10.32 -20.93 12.39
CA LYS A 466 -10.24 -20.93 10.91
C LYS A 466 -10.82 -19.67 10.25
N LYS A 467 -11.90 -19.13 10.80
CA LYS A 467 -12.52 -17.88 10.31
C LYS A 467 -11.74 -16.61 10.69
N LYS A 468 -10.92 -16.67 11.76
CA LYS A 468 -10.23 -15.49 12.32
C LYS A 468 -8.73 -15.44 11.97
N ALA A 469 -8.06 -16.59 11.91
CA ALA A 469 -6.63 -16.73 11.62
C ALA A 469 -6.42 -17.81 10.55
N GLY A 470 -6.89 -17.56 9.35
CA GLY A 470 -6.97 -18.56 8.27
C GLY A 470 -5.62 -19.15 7.85
N ARG A 471 -4.51 -18.45 8.15
CA ARG A 471 -3.15 -18.92 7.83
C ARG A 471 -2.34 -19.31 9.06
N GLY A 472 -2.76 -18.97 10.31
CA GLY A 472 -2.09 -19.35 11.56
C GLY A 472 -1.66 -18.17 12.43
N TRP A 473 -0.66 -18.38 13.29
CA TRP A 473 -0.28 -17.45 14.34
C TRP A 473 1.22 -17.20 14.39
N TYR A 474 1.62 -15.94 14.61
CA TYR A 474 2.97 -15.58 14.99
C TYR A 474 3.02 -15.13 16.46
N ARG A 475 4.18 -15.31 17.08
CA ARG A 475 4.49 -14.84 18.42
C ARG A 475 5.81 -14.10 18.40
N TYR A 476 5.85 -12.95 19.09
CA TYR A 476 7.05 -12.14 19.26
C TYR A 476 7.25 -11.87 20.72
N ASN A 477 8.50 -11.90 21.19
CA ASN A 477 8.82 -11.49 22.55
C ASN A 477 8.97 -9.97 22.61
N THR A 478 8.54 -9.37 23.72
CA THR A 478 8.73 -7.95 23.99
C THR A 478 8.96 -7.72 25.48
N ARG A 479 9.48 -6.56 25.84
CA ARG A 479 9.82 -6.21 27.22
C ARG A 479 9.37 -4.79 27.54
N PHE A 480 8.88 -4.59 28.78
CA PHE A 480 8.46 -3.28 29.24
C PHE A 480 8.68 -3.12 30.74
N ALA A 481 8.74 -1.88 31.21
CA ALA A 481 8.88 -1.52 32.61
C ALA A 481 7.74 -0.61 33.06
N LEU A 482 7.26 -0.85 34.28
CA LEU A 482 6.25 -0.03 34.96
C LEU A 482 6.81 0.53 36.26
N PRO A 483 6.46 1.78 36.65
CA PRO A 483 6.98 2.42 37.84
C PRO A 483 6.47 1.76 39.12
N VAL A 484 7.31 1.76 40.11
CA VAL A 484 7.01 1.44 41.52
C VAL A 484 7.00 2.74 42.29
N MET A 485 5.85 3.07 42.87
CA MET A 485 5.68 4.31 43.65
C MET A 485 6.07 4.05 45.12
N ASN A 486 6.75 5.01 45.75
CA ASN A 486 6.96 5.05 47.19
C ASN A 486 5.69 5.54 47.93
N GLU A 487 5.75 5.60 49.26
CA GLU A 487 4.62 6.08 50.09
C GLU A 487 4.23 7.56 49.83
N LYS A 488 5.18 8.34 49.32
CA LYS A 488 4.99 9.74 48.97
C LYS A 488 4.40 9.96 47.57
N GLY A 489 4.28 8.89 46.77
CA GLY A 489 3.78 8.97 45.41
C GLY A 489 4.86 9.25 44.36
N ASP A 490 6.15 9.27 44.74
CA ASP A 490 7.25 9.40 43.80
C ASP A 490 7.65 8.04 43.22
N ILE A 491 8.25 8.04 42.02
CA ILE A 491 8.79 6.83 41.42
C ILE A 491 10.07 6.45 42.16
N SER A 492 10.03 5.31 42.85
CA SER A 492 11.19 4.78 43.58
C SER A 492 12.00 3.76 42.75
N ASP A 493 11.36 3.11 41.79
CA ASP A 493 11.98 2.02 41.02
C ASP A 493 11.07 1.63 39.85
N TYR A 494 11.50 0.69 39.01
CA TYR A 494 10.68 0.11 37.94
C TYR A 494 10.67 -1.43 38.03
N ASN A 495 9.52 -2.02 37.83
CA ASN A 495 9.38 -3.44 37.61
C ASN A 495 9.47 -3.77 36.12
N VAL A 496 10.40 -4.61 35.73
CA VAL A 496 10.58 -5.09 34.37
C VAL A 496 9.76 -6.36 34.12
N TYR A 497 9.14 -6.44 32.97
CA TYR A 497 8.31 -7.56 32.54
C TYR A 497 8.67 -7.99 31.13
N GLN A 498 8.57 -9.30 30.89
CA GLN A 498 8.50 -9.89 29.57
C GLN A 498 7.04 -10.14 29.20
N ALA A 499 6.72 -10.05 27.92
CA ALA A 499 5.42 -10.41 27.37
C ALA A 499 5.58 -10.99 25.96
N VAL A 500 4.51 -11.61 25.46
CA VAL A 500 4.46 -12.18 24.11
C VAL A 500 3.32 -11.51 23.35
N LEU A 501 3.65 -10.87 22.25
CA LEU A 501 2.67 -10.41 21.26
C LEU A 501 2.12 -11.65 20.54
N VAL A 502 0.81 -11.83 20.56
CA VAL A 502 0.10 -12.86 19.80
C VAL A 502 -0.48 -12.19 18.55
N VAL A 503 0.00 -12.60 17.41
CA VAL A 503 -0.32 -11.98 16.12
C VAL A 503 -0.97 -13.02 15.21
N ARG A 504 -2.17 -12.75 14.73
CA ARG A 504 -2.84 -13.60 13.75
C ARG A 504 -2.35 -13.28 12.34
N TYR A 505 -2.09 -14.33 11.56
CA TYR A 505 -1.85 -14.24 10.15
C TYR A 505 -3.17 -14.49 9.42
N ALA A 506 -3.80 -13.43 8.96
CA ALA A 506 -5.13 -13.48 8.37
C ALA A 506 -5.09 -13.91 6.89
N MET A 507 -6.24 -14.28 6.35
CA MET A 507 -6.37 -14.69 4.95
C MET A 507 -5.95 -13.59 3.96
N ASP A 508 -6.10 -12.32 4.36
CA ASP A 508 -5.68 -11.14 3.59
C ASP A 508 -4.15 -10.92 3.57
N GLY A 509 -3.37 -11.88 4.07
CA GLY A 509 -1.92 -11.79 4.12
C GLY A 509 -1.36 -10.78 5.13
N LYS A 510 -2.20 -10.20 5.99
CA LYS A 510 -1.79 -9.22 7.00
C LYS A 510 -1.60 -9.86 8.36
N LEU A 511 -0.74 -9.22 9.15
CA LEU A 511 -0.45 -9.58 10.53
C LEU A 511 -1.23 -8.66 11.46
N TYR A 512 -2.18 -9.21 12.22
CA TYR A 512 -2.99 -8.43 13.16
C TYR A 512 -2.62 -8.75 14.59
N LEU A 513 -2.37 -7.73 15.41
CA LEU A 513 -2.23 -7.93 16.85
C LEU A 513 -3.54 -8.48 17.41
N TYR A 514 -3.47 -9.62 18.08
CA TYR A 514 -4.65 -10.28 18.64
C TYR A 514 -4.74 -10.10 20.16
N ASP A 515 -3.64 -10.33 20.87
CA ASP A 515 -3.55 -10.16 22.31
C ASP A 515 -2.07 -10.00 22.72
N ILE A 516 -1.82 -9.62 23.98
CA ILE A 516 -0.51 -9.65 24.60
C ILE A 516 -0.59 -10.54 25.84
N GLN A 517 0.18 -11.61 25.84
CA GLN A 517 0.06 -12.71 26.78
C GLN A 517 1.40 -13.05 27.46
N ASN A 518 1.38 -14.06 28.34
CA ASN A 518 2.57 -14.59 29.02
C ASN A 518 3.38 -13.52 29.74
N ILE A 519 2.69 -12.58 30.40
CA ILE A 519 3.31 -11.52 31.16
C ILE A 519 4.02 -12.15 32.38
N LYS A 520 5.34 -11.98 32.44
CA LYS A 520 6.17 -12.47 33.53
C LYS A 520 7.07 -11.36 34.05
N LYS A 521 7.11 -11.19 35.34
CA LYS A 521 8.04 -10.25 35.97
C LYS A 521 9.46 -10.81 35.86
N GLU A 522 10.38 -10.00 35.35
CA GLU A 522 11.81 -10.24 35.44
C GLU A 522 12.31 -9.81 36.80
N THR A 523 13.59 -9.98 37.04
CA THR A 523 14.24 -9.53 38.29
C THR A 523 14.03 -8.00 38.41
N ARG A 524 13.88 -7.50 39.64
CA ARG A 524 13.82 -6.08 39.94
C ARG A 524 15.16 -5.44 39.55
N TYR A 525 15.20 -4.69 38.46
CA TYR A 525 16.39 -3.94 38.07
C TYR A 525 16.21 -2.48 38.50
N PRO A 526 17.18 -1.91 39.26
CA PRO A 526 17.31 -0.47 39.28
C PRO A 526 17.65 -0.05 37.84
N LEU A 527 16.86 0.85 37.26
CA LEU A 527 17.12 1.42 35.93
C LEU A 527 18.38 2.30 35.90
N TRP A 528 19.10 2.34 36.98
CA TRP A 528 20.31 3.10 37.20
C TRP A 528 21.50 2.21 36.92
N THR A 529 22.21 2.43 35.84
CA THR A 529 23.54 1.91 35.65
C THR A 529 24.43 2.41 36.78
N GLU A 530 24.99 1.51 37.58
CA GLU A 530 26.10 1.88 38.41
C GLU A 530 27.27 2.32 37.56
N LYS A 531 27.68 3.59 37.84
CA LYS A 531 29.04 4.09 37.81
C LYS A 531 29.90 3.85 36.57
N SER A 532 29.96 4.83 35.77
CA SER A 532 31.27 5.37 35.42
C SER A 532 31.47 6.68 36.19
N ASN A 533 32.35 6.63 37.20
CA ASN A 533 32.99 7.78 37.85
C ASN A 533 32.14 9.02 38.22
N GLY A 534 31.56 9.06 39.40
CA GLY A 534 31.42 10.30 40.19
C GLY A 534 30.40 11.34 39.77
N GLN A 535 29.57 11.11 38.77
CA GLN A 535 28.49 12.03 38.38
C GLN A 535 27.15 11.63 38.99
N LYS A 536 26.46 12.62 39.59
CA LYS A 536 25.12 12.46 40.15
C LYS A 536 24.14 11.94 39.10
N PRO A 537 23.15 11.13 39.48
CA PRO A 537 22.13 10.62 38.56
C PRO A 537 21.40 11.80 37.87
N VAL A 538 21.32 11.74 36.52
CA VAL A 538 20.53 12.67 35.75
C VAL A 538 19.07 12.42 36.10
N SER A 539 18.40 13.41 36.70
CA SER A 539 16.96 13.39 36.95
C SER A 539 16.25 13.46 35.59
N PHE A 540 15.19 12.70 35.41
CA PHE A 540 14.35 12.67 34.19
C PHE A 540 13.60 13.99 33.89
N ASN A 541 13.95 15.09 34.56
CA ASN A 541 13.34 16.40 34.35
C ASN A 541 14.15 17.34 33.43
N SER A 542 15.15 16.82 32.73
CA SER A 542 15.96 17.65 31.82
C SER A 542 16.49 16.83 30.62
N VAL A 543 15.66 16.54 29.65
CA VAL A 543 15.97 16.59 28.21
C VAL A 543 14.66 16.84 27.47
#